data_533f58cba99419aece30937909e65989
#
_entry.id   533f58cba99419aece30937909e65989
#
_cell.length_a   1.000
_cell.length_b   1.000
_cell.length_c   1.000
_cell.angle_alpha   90.00
_cell.angle_beta   90.00
_cell.angle_gamma   90.00
#
_symmetry.space_group_name_H-M   'P 1'
#
loop_
_entity.id
_entity.type
_entity.pdbx_description
1 polymer ?
#
loop_
_entity_poly.entity_id
_entity_poly.type
_entity_poly.pdbx_seq_one_letter_code
_entity_poly.pdbx_strand_id
1 'polypeptide(L)'
;LTALAAAISADLMTVLVYGTRPCLWLPVNFNLPPVAYPWLILFGLVLGVLAWCYQYCLLNSRVWYRHCTNLPSKVQPLLPLLLVIPVGLLDVNLLGGSHMLIDHLIALPSHSAAFASLFDLLSIYFVVRFVGSKLSYGAPVPGGIFMPILVIGAILGALLATLLMHLHLLAAGNYINLVVIGMAAYFGAIEKAPFTAICLLTEMVGTMEQILPMLIVTFISYTVNDLLGGRPIYAALREEMFGLDQTS
;
A
#
# COMPACT_ATOMS: atom_id res chain seq x y z
N LEU A 1 -15.82 -7.62 -22.82
CA LEU A 1 -16.88 -6.66 -23.15
C LEU A 1 -17.83 -6.46 -21.96
N THR A 2 -18.35 -7.52 -21.33
CA THR A 2 -19.27 -7.44 -20.18
C THR A 2 -18.68 -6.69 -18.98
N ALA A 3 -17.42 -6.98 -18.60
CA ALA A 3 -16.74 -6.28 -17.52
C ALA A 3 -16.54 -4.79 -17.82
N LEU A 4 -16.19 -4.45 -19.06
CA LEU A 4 -16.03 -3.06 -19.48
C LEU A 4 -17.37 -2.31 -19.47
N ALA A 5 -18.46 -2.93 -19.96
CA ALA A 5 -19.78 -2.34 -19.89
C ALA A 5 -20.25 -2.11 -18.45
N ALA A 6 -19.98 -3.07 -17.56
CA ALA A 6 -20.28 -2.92 -16.14
C ALA A 6 -19.48 -1.79 -15.49
N ALA A 7 -18.18 -1.68 -15.79
CA ALA A 7 -17.32 -0.60 -15.28
C ALA A 7 -17.81 0.78 -15.75
N ILE A 8 -18.09 0.94 -17.05
CA ILE A 8 -18.60 2.21 -17.61
C ILE A 8 -19.96 2.58 -16.97
N SER A 9 -20.87 1.60 -16.78
CA SER A 9 -22.16 1.86 -16.16
C SER A 9 -22.02 2.27 -14.70
N ALA A 10 -21.10 1.64 -13.95
CA ALA A 10 -20.83 1.98 -12.57
C ALA A 10 -20.22 3.37 -12.44
N ASP A 11 -19.26 3.71 -13.30
CA ASP A 11 -18.63 5.02 -13.33
C ASP A 11 -19.64 6.13 -13.67
N LEU A 12 -20.47 5.92 -14.69
CA LEU A 12 -21.53 6.85 -15.04
C LEU A 12 -22.48 7.14 -13.87
N MET A 13 -22.89 6.11 -13.14
CA MET A 13 -23.73 6.27 -11.94
C MET A 13 -23.00 6.99 -10.81
N THR A 14 -21.74 6.70 -10.61
CA THR A 14 -20.91 7.39 -9.61
C THR A 14 -20.77 8.89 -9.94
N VAL A 15 -20.48 9.21 -11.20
CA VAL A 15 -20.36 10.60 -11.68
C VAL A 15 -21.69 11.37 -11.54
N LEU A 16 -22.82 10.72 -11.83
CA LEU A 16 -24.14 11.34 -11.68
C LEU A 16 -24.51 11.67 -10.22
N VAL A 17 -24.07 10.85 -9.27
CA VAL A 17 -24.42 11.00 -7.84
C VAL A 17 -23.40 11.83 -7.08
N TYR A 18 -22.12 11.59 -7.28
CA TYR A 18 -21.01 12.17 -6.51
C TYR A 18 -20.19 13.21 -7.27
N GLY A 19 -20.43 13.35 -8.58
CA GLY A 19 -19.65 14.22 -9.45
C GLY A 19 -18.32 13.59 -9.89
N THR A 20 -17.47 14.39 -10.54
CA THR A 20 -16.19 13.97 -11.15
C THR A 20 -14.98 14.12 -10.21
N ARG A 21 -15.20 14.23 -8.88
CA ARG A 21 -14.09 14.39 -7.94
C ARG A 21 -13.33 13.06 -7.77
N PRO A 22 -11.99 13.09 -7.85
CA PRO A 22 -11.16 11.91 -7.58
C PRO A 22 -11.39 11.37 -6.17
N CYS A 23 -11.25 10.05 -6.00
CA CYS A 23 -11.45 9.37 -4.72
C CYS A 23 -10.42 9.79 -3.66
N LEU A 24 -9.18 10.03 -4.08
CA LEU A 24 -8.08 10.57 -3.28
C LEU A 24 -7.61 11.87 -3.93
N TRP A 25 -8.29 12.97 -3.66
CA TRP A 25 -7.85 14.25 -4.20
C TRP A 25 -6.65 14.77 -3.39
N LEU A 26 -5.46 14.58 -3.95
CA LEU A 26 -4.20 14.96 -3.31
C LEU A 26 -3.60 16.18 -4.01
N PRO A 27 -3.16 17.21 -3.27
CA PRO A 27 -2.46 18.37 -3.84
C PRO A 27 -1.02 17.97 -4.22
N VAL A 28 -0.87 17.34 -5.39
CA VAL A 28 0.42 16.90 -5.92
C VAL A 28 1.12 18.10 -6.58
N ASN A 29 2.39 18.34 -6.27
CA ASN A 29 3.22 19.35 -6.92
C ASN A 29 3.83 18.81 -8.22
N PHE A 30 3.93 19.71 -9.24
CA PHE A 30 4.22 19.33 -10.62
C PHE A 30 5.64 18.84 -10.88
N ASN A 31 6.63 19.20 -10.08
CA ASN A 31 8.02 18.95 -10.43
C ASN A 31 8.82 18.31 -9.29
N LEU A 32 9.14 17.03 -9.47
CA LEU A 32 10.23 16.42 -8.71
C LEU A 32 11.57 16.92 -9.23
N PRO A 33 12.47 17.43 -8.37
CA PRO A 33 13.79 17.89 -8.79
C PRO A 33 14.61 16.69 -9.33
N PRO A 34 15.48 16.91 -10.36
CA PRO A 34 16.32 15.84 -10.92
C PRO A 34 17.20 15.11 -9.89
N VAL A 35 17.57 15.80 -8.82
CA VAL A 35 18.35 15.24 -7.70
C VAL A 35 17.60 14.12 -6.97
N ALA A 36 16.27 14.06 -7.06
CA ALA A 36 15.47 13.00 -6.43
C ALA A 36 15.51 11.67 -7.20
N TYR A 37 15.79 11.66 -8.52
CA TYR A 37 15.71 10.46 -9.35
C TYR A 37 16.63 9.30 -8.93
N PRO A 38 17.90 9.51 -8.54
CA PRO A 38 18.73 8.43 -8.00
C PRO A 38 18.10 7.77 -6.76
N TRP A 39 17.46 8.56 -5.90
CA TRP A 39 16.78 8.09 -4.72
C TRP A 39 15.48 7.31 -5.06
N LEU A 40 14.82 7.69 -6.15
CA LEU A 40 13.67 6.93 -6.66
C LEU A 40 14.08 5.55 -7.14
N ILE A 41 15.24 5.40 -7.78
CA ILE A 41 15.77 4.09 -8.18
C ILE A 41 16.05 3.23 -6.94
N LEU A 42 16.75 3.78 -5.96
CA LEU A 42 16.99 3.08 -4.68
C LEU A 42 15.70 2.70 -3.99
N PHE A 43 14.72 3.61 -3.99
CA PHE A 43 13.40 3.36 -3.43
C PHE A 43 12.67 2.20 -4.12
N GLY A 44 12.72 2.15 -5.46
CA GLY A 44 12.16 1.04 -6.22
C GLY A 44 12.77 -0.32 -5.83
N LEU A 45 14.10 -0.37 -5.63
CA LEU A 45 14.79 -1.57 -5.17
C LEU A 45 14.29 -2.01 -3.78
N VAL A 46 14.22 -1.08 -2.84
CA VAL A 46 13.73 -1.35 -1.47
C VAL A 46 12.28 -1.80 -1.49
N LEU A 47 11.41 -1.10 -2.24
CA LEU A 47 9.99 -1.47 -2.36
C LEU A 47 9.81 -2.86 -2.97
N GLY A 48 10.62 -3.24 -3.96
CA GLY A 48 10.57 -4.58 -4.56
C GLY A 48 10.86 -5.70 -3.56
N VAL A 49 11.89 -5.52 -2.73
CA VAL A 49 12.24 -6.47 -1.65
C VAL A 49 11.12 -6.52 -0.60
N LEU A 50 10.61 -5.37 -0.17
CA LEU A 50 9.52 -5.30 0.81
C LEU A 50 8.20 -5.87 0.26
N ALA A 51 7.94 -5.70 -1.03
CA ALA A 51 6.78 -6.29 -1.70
C ALA A 51 6.87 -7.83 -1.71
N TRP A 52 8.04 -8.38 -2.04
CA TRP A 52 8.28 -9.81 -1.95
C TRP A 52 8.12 -10.33 -0.52
N CYS A 53 8.71 -9.65 0.45
CA CYS A 53 8.56 -9.99 1.86
C CYS A 53 7.08 -9.96 2.30
N TYR A 54 6.34 -8.96 1.84
CA TYR A 54 4.90 -8.88 2.10
C TYR A 54 4.15 -10.08 1.53
N GLN A 55 4.35 -10.41 0.26
CA GLN A 55 3.73 -11.56 -0.39
C GLN A 55 4.06 -12.87 0.35
N TYR A 56 5.34 -13.10 0.62
CA TYR A 56 5.80 -14.29 1.34
C TYR A 56 5.12 -14.43 2.71
N CYS A 57 5.11 -13.36 3.50
CA CYS A 57 4.46 -13.36 4.81
C CYS A 57 2.95 -13.57 4.69
N LEU A 58 2.29 -12.96 3.69
CA LEU A 58 0.84 -13.07 3.52
C LEU A 58 0.43 -14.49 3.14
N LEU A 59 1.09 -15.10 2.17
CA LEU A 59 0.81 -16.47 1.74
C LEU A 59 1.07 -17.49 2.85
N ASN A 60 2.11 -17.28 3.66
CA ASN A 60 2.40 -18.17 4.80
C ASN A 60 1.56 -17.85 6.06
N SER A 61 0.76 -16.80 6.07
CA SER A 61 0.04 -16.36 7.28
C SER A 61 -0.92 -17.42 7.83
N ARG A 62 -1.62 -18.18 6.97
CA ARG A 62 -2.51 -19.27 7.37
C ARG A 62 -1.77 -20.45 7.97
N VAL A 63 -0.58 -20.77 7.45
CA VAL A 63 0.26 -21.84 7.99
C VAL A 63 0.75 -21.46 9.40
N TRP A 64 1.18 -20.21 9.56
CA TRP A 64 1.58 -19.71 10.88
C TRP A 64 0.42 -19.69 11.88
N TYR A 65 -0.76 -19.31 11.43
CA TYR A 65 -1.96 -19.32 12.26
C TYR A 65 -2.28 -20.73 12.79
N ARG A 66 -2.17 -21.77 11.96
CA ARG A 66 -2.38 -23.17 12.37
C ARG A 66 -1.31 -23.67 13.35
N HIS A 67 -0.07 -23.17 13.22
CA HIS A 67 1.03 -23.59 14.10
C HIS A 67 1.02 -22.82 15.44
N CYS A 68 0.69 -21.55 15.41
CA CYS A 68 0.76 -20.69 16.60
C CYS A 68 -0.53 -20.70 17.45
N THR A 69 -1.67 -21.09 16.88
CA THR A 69 -2.94 -21.07 17.58
C THR A 69 -3.58 -22.45 17.55
N ASN A 70 -3.64 -23.11 18.71
CA ASN A 70 -4.47 -24.32 18.90
C ASN A 70 -5.98 -24.00 18.97
N LEU A 71 -6.36 -22.82 18.48
CA LEU A 71 -7.74 -22.33 18.51
C LEU A 71 -8.55 -22.93 17.36
N PRO A 72 -9.80 -23.34 17.61
CA PRO A 72 -10.70 -23.78 16.55
C PRO A 72 -10.93 -22.64 15.54
N SER A 73 -11.02 -22.98 14.25
CA SER A 73 -11.13 -22.01 13.14
C SER A 73 -12.22 -20.95 13.32
N LYS A 74 -13.28 -21.27 14.05
CA LYS A 74 -14.38 -20.35 14.35
C LYS A 74 -14.00 -19.22 15.33
N VAL A 75 -12.97 -19.42 16.14
CA VAL A 75 -12.52 -18.47 17.18
C VAL A 75 -11.29 -17.67 16.71
N GLN A 76 -10.59 -18.15 15.70
CA GLN A 76 -9.40 -17.47 15.16
C GLN A 76 -9.63 -15.98 14.78
N PRO A 77 -10.80 -15.57 14.23
CA PRO A 77 -11.07 -14.17 13.92
C PRO A 77 -11.11 -13.22 15.12
N LEU A 78 -11.33 -13.75 16.33
CA LEU A 78 -11.32 -12.95 17.54
C LEU A 78 -9.93 -12.39 17.86
N LEU A 79 -8.86 -13.06 17.43
CA LEU A 79 -7.49 -12.66 17.73
C LEU A 79 -7.12 -11.30 17.08
N PRO A 80 -7.27 -11.09 15.76
CA PRO A 80 -7.06 -9.77 15.17
C PRO A 80 -8.05 -8.73 15.71
N LEU A 81 -9.29 -9.11 16.03
CA LEU A 81 -10.28 -8.20 16.59
C LEU A 81 -9.86 -7.68 17.98
N LEU A 82 -9.34 -8.55 18.85
CA LEU A 82 -8.82 -8.16 20.15
C LEU A 82 -7.56 -7.28 20.04
N LEU A 83 -6.69 -7.55 19.05
CA LEU A 83 -5.50 -6.73 18.82
C LEU A 83 -5.80 -5.34 18.26
N VAL A 84 -6.94 -5.15 17.61
CA VAL A 84 -7.39 -3.83 17.14
C VAL A 84 -7.69 -2.89 18.32
N ILE A 85 -8.14 -3.41 19.48
CA ILE A 85 -8.48 -2.58 20.65
C ILE A 85 -7.26 -1.76 21.15
N PRO A 86 -6.12 -2.37 21.52
CA PRO A 86 -4.96 -1.60 21.98
C PRO A 86 -4.39 -0.70 20.87
N VAL A 87 -4.45 -1.12 19.60
CA VAL A 87 -4.01 -0.28 18.48
C VAL A 87 -4.88 0.97 18.36
N GLY A 88 -6.19 0.85 18.51
CA GLY A 88 -7.09 1.99 18.49
C GLY A 88 -6.99 2.92 19.68
N LEU A 89 -6.55 2.40 20.82
CA LEU A 89 -6.26 3.22 22.00
C LEU A 89 -4.96 4.00 21.85
N LEU A 90 -4.01 3.49 21.05
CA LEU A 90 -2.77 4.20 20.73
C LEU A 90 -3.01 5.31 19.70
N ASP A 91 -3.68 5.00 18.62
CA ASP A 91 -4.02 5.98 17.58
C ASP A 91 -5.25 5.50 16.77
N VAL A 92 -6.30 6.30 16.80
CA VAL A 92 -7.56 6.05 16.07
C VAL A 92 -7.33 6.00 14.55
N ASN A 93 -6.35 6.73 14.01
CA ASN A 93 -6.03 6.74 12.58
C ASN A 93 -5.50 5.39 12.08
N LEU A 94 -4.98 4.55 12.97
CA LEU A 94 -4.58 3.18 12.66
C LEU A 94 -5.78 2.23 12.52
N LEU A 95 -6.96 2.63 12.95
CA LEU A 95 -8.19 1.87 12.79
C LEU A 95 -8.85 2.12 11.44
N GLY A 96 -9.73 1.20 11.04
CA GLY A 96 -10.66 1.38 9.93
C GLY A 96 -10.05 1.29 8.54
N GLY A 97 -10.83 1.74 7.57
CA GLY A 97 -10.52 1.65 6.13
C GLY A 97 -9.56 2.74 5.73
N SER A 98 -8.32 2.47 5.76
CA SER A 98 -7.13 3.07 5.11
C SER A 98 -7.21 4.52 4.58
N HIS A 99 -8.37 5.04 4.15
CA HIS A 99 -8.54 6.42 3.68
C HIS A 99 -8.19 7.45 4.76
N MET A 100 -8.70 7.26 5.97
CA MET A 100 -8.42 8.18 7.10
C MET A 100 -6.92 8.26 7.39
N LEU A 101 -6.21 7.13 7.27
CA LEU A 101 -4.76 7.13 7.49
C LEU A 101 -4.02 7.82 6.35
N ILE A 102 -4.44 7.67 5.09
CA ILE A 102 -3.84 8.40 3.96
C ILE A 102 -4.03 9.91 4.15
N ASP A 103 -5.24 10.36 4.50
CA ASP A 103 -5.53 11.77 4.77
C ASP A 103 -4.68 12.30 5.94
N HIS A 104 -4.52 11.49 7.00
CA HIS A 104 -3.66 11.83 8.12
C HIS A 104 -2.19 11.94 7.71
N LEU A 105 -1.67 10.99 6.92
CA LEU A 105 -0.29 11.01 6.41
C LEU A 105 0.01 12.30 5.61
N ILE A 106 -0.95 12.78 4.83
CA ILE A 106 -0.81 14.01 4.03
C ILE A 106 -0.74 15.25 4.93
N ALA A 107 -1.47 15.25 6.03
CA ALA A 107 -1.49 16.38 6.98
C ALA A 107 -0.27 16.43 7.91
N LEU A 108 0.45 15.30 8.10
CA LEU A 108 1.56 15.18 9.05
C LEU A 108 2.68 16.22 8.89
N PRO A 109 3.18 16.54 7.66
CA PRO A 109 4.26 17.51 7.51
C PRO A 109 3.95 18.90 8.02
N SER A 110 2.67 19.27 8.07
CA SER A 110 2.22 20.56 8.58
C SER A 110 2.17 20.64 10.11
N HIS A 111 2.17 19.49 10.80
CA HIS A 111 2.01 19.41 12.26
C HIS A 111 3.24 18.93 13.02
N SER A 112 4.24 18.35 12.34
CA SER A 112 5.40 17.75 13.00
C SER A 112 6.56 18.72 13.09
N ALA A 113 7.01 18.98 14.30
CA ALA A 113 8.11 19.91 14.58
C ALA A 113 9.52 19.27 14.45
N ALA A 114 9.66 17.95 14.54
CA ALA A 114 10.95 17.26 14.54
C ALA A 114 10.96 16.04 13.62
N PHE A 115 12.04 15.90 12.83
CA PHE A 115 12.28 14.76 11.94
C PHE A 115 12.19 13.42 12.66
N ALA A 116 12.87 13.29 13.82
CA ALA A 116 12.92 12.02 14.55
C ALA A 116 11.53 11.54 14.96
N SER A 117 10.67 12.42 15.48
CA SER A 117 9.32 12.07 15.92
C SER A 117 8.42 11.65 14.74
N LEU A 118 8.55 12.29 13.59
CA LEU A 118 7.79 11.93 12.39
C LEU A 118 8.25 10.57 11.82
N PHE A 119 9.56 10.36 11.76
CA PHE A 119 10.15 9.12 11.26
C PHE A 119 9.78 7.92 12.15
N ASP A 120 9.86 8.10 13.49
CA ASP A 120 9.47 7.08 14.46
C ASP A 120 7.97 6.75 14.36
N LEU A 121 7.11 7.76 14.24
CA LEU A 121 5.67 7.59 14.07
C LEU A 121 5.34 6.79 12.80
N LEU A 122 5.94 7.17 11.66
CA LEU A 122 5.74 6.48 10.39
C LEU A 122 6.27 5.04 10.45
N SER A 123 7.38 4.79 11.15
CA SER A 123 7.93 3.45 11.34
C SER A 123 6.99 2.58 12.18
N ILE A 124 6.40 3.13 13.24
CA ILE A 124 5.38 2.44 14.03
C ILE A 124 4.14 2.14 13.17
N TYR A 125 3.67 3.10 12.37
CA TYR A 125 2.54 2.89 11.46
C TYR A 125 2.82 1.78 10.46
N PHE A 126 4.04 1.74 9.90
CA PHE A 126 4.46 0.68 8.99
C PHE A 126 4.38 -0.70 9.68
N VAL A 127 4.99 -0.85 10.85
CA VAL A 127 5.00 -2.13 11.58
C VAL A 127 3.60 -2.57 11.94
N VAL A 128 2.78 -1.68 12.50
CA VAL A 128 1.41 -2.00 12.90
C VAL A 128 0.55 -2.40 11.71
N ARG A 129 0.62 -1.67 10.58
CA ARG A 129 -0.14 -2.00 9.37
C ARG A 129 0.38 -3.25 8.69
N PHE A 130 1.69 -3.45 8.64
CA PHE A 130 2.31 -4.64 8.07
C PHE A 130 1.93 -5.90 8.86
N VAL A 131 2.06 -5.90 10.17
CA VAL A 131 1.72 -7.03 11.04
C VAL A 131 0.20 -7.22 11.11
N GLY A 132 -0.56 -6.14 11.31
CA GLY A 132 -2.02 -6.17 11.38
C GLY A 132 -2.68 -6.76 10.14
N SER A 133 -2.19 -6.41 8.95
CA SER A 133 -2.70 -6.97 7.70
C SER A 133 -2.49 -8.49 7.60
N LYS A 134 -1.34 -9.01 8.10
CA LYS A 134 -1.04 -10.46 8.12
C LYS A 134 -1.92 -11.20 9.11
N LEU A 135 -2.07 -10.63 10.31
CA LEU A 135 -2.91 -11.24 11.35
C LEU A 135 -4.38 -11.26 10.94
N SER A 136 -4.85 -10.18 10.32
CA SER A 136 -6.22 -10.10 9.84
C SER A 136 -6.48 -11.07 8.68
N TYR A 137 -5.55 -11.18 7.73
CA TYR A 137 -5.71 -12.02 6.55
C TYR A 137 -5.46 -13.51 6.82
N GLY A 138 -4.63 -13.84 7.81
CA GLY A 138 -4.39 -15.21 8.26
C GLY A 138 -5.63 -15.85 8.93
N ALA A 139 -6.51 -15.04 9.49
CA ALA A 139 -7.79 -15.51 10.02
C ALA A 139 -8.73 -15.93 8.86
N PRO A 140 -9.54 -16.99 9.03
CA PRO A 140 -10.46 -17.50 7.99
C PRO A 140 -11.69 -16.59 7.83
N VAL A 141 -11.46 -15.32 7.49
CA VAL A 141 -12.51 -14.31 7.27
C VAL A 141 -12.28 -13.69 5.89
N PRO A 142 -13.31 -13.50 5.07
CA PRO A 142 -13.19 -12.79 3.82
C PRO A 142 -12.78 -11.33 4.06
N GLY A 143 -11.75 -10.87 3.36
CA GLY A 143 -11.24 -9.49 3.46
C GLY A 143 -10.50 -9.07 2.20
N GLY A 144 -10.48 -7.76 1.92
CA GLY A 144 -9.74 -7.18 0.81
C GLY A 144 -8.32 -6.81 1.22
N ILE A 145 -7.34 -7.07 0.35
CA ILE A 145 -5.94 -6.71 0.58
C ILE A 145 -5.53 -5.42 -0.14
N PHE A 146 -6.36 -4.91 -1.04
CA PHE A 146 -6.08 -3.74 -1.88
C PHE A 146 -5.70 -2.50 -1.07
N MET A 147 -6.60 -2.03 -0.22
CA MET A 147 -6.35 -0.82 0.58
C MET A 147 -5.21 -0.96 1.59
N PRO A 148 -5.05 -2.08 2.31
CA PRO A 148 -3.86 -2.31 3.14
C PRO A 148 -2.53 -2.22 2.39
N ILE A 149 -2.45 -2.73 1.16
CA ILE A 149 -1.25 -2.63 0.33
C ILE A 149 -0.97 -1.18 -0.05
N LEU A 150 -1.99 -0.43 -0.49
CA LEU A 150 -1.84 0.98 -0.83
C LEU A 150 -1.34 1.82 0.34
N VAL A 151 -1.90 1.61 1.53
CA VAL A 151 -1.50 2.35 2.73
C VAL A 151 -0.07 2.04 3.14
N ILE A 152 0.36 0.79 3.07
CA ILE A 152 1.77 0.44 3.35
C ILE A 152 2.68 1.15 2.35
N GLY A 153 2.32 1.16 1.06
CA GLY A 153 3.03 1.92 0.03
C GLY A 153 3.08 3.43 0.33
N ALA A 154 1.97 4.01 0.79
CA ALA A 154 1.89 5.40 1.22
C ALA A 154 2.84 5.72 2.38
N ILE A 155 2.86 4.87 3.42
CA ILE A 155 3.74 5.02 4.58
C ILE A 155 5.21 4.94 4.16
N LEU A 156 5.57 4.00 3.28
CA LEU A 156 6.93 3.85 2.76
C LEU A 156 7.35 5.07 1.92
N GLY A 157 6.43 5.61 1.12
CA GLY A 157 6.64 6.87 0.39
C GLY A 157 6.85 8.06 1.34
N ALA A 158 6.05 8.13 2.40
CA ALA A 158 6.16 9.14 3.44
C ALA A 158 7.50 9.05 4.21
N LEU A 159 7.96 7.84 4.54
CA LEU A 159 9.27 7.60 5.17
C LEU A 159 10.42 8.09 4.29
N LEU A 160 10.41 7.76 3.00
CA LEU A 160 11.42 8.27 2.07
C LEU A 160 11.36 9.79 1.95
N ALA A 161 10.16 10.37 1.82
CA ALA A 161 9.99 11.81 1.72
C ALA A 161 10.55 12.53 2.96
N THR A 162 10.23 12.02 4.15
CA THR A 162 10.74 12.54 5.43
C THR A 162 12.27 12.48 5.49
N LEU A 163 12.87 11.37 5.04
CA LEU A 163 14.31 11.21 4.99
C LEU A 163 14.97 12.21 4.02
N LEU A 164 14.43 12.36 2.81
CA LEU A 164 14.98 13.28 1.81
C LEU A 164 14.79 14.75 2.20
N MET A 165 13.71 15.07 2.89
CA MET A 165 13.49 16.40 3.45
C MET A 165 14.53 16.72 4.55
N HIS A 166 14.83 15.75 5.41
CA HIS A 166 15.86 15.89 6.45
C HIS A 166 17.26 16.11 5.86
N LEU A 167 17.55 15.41 4.76
CA LEU A 167 18.82 15.58 4.02
C LEU A 167 18.85 16.87 3.15
N HIS A 168 17.83 17.71 3.21
CA HIS A 168 17.67 18.92 2.39
C HIS A 168 17.72 18.65 0.87
N LEU A 169 17.42 17.43 0.44
CA LEU A 169 17.38 17.02 -0.98
C LEU A 169 16.00 17.20 -1.60
N LEU A 170 14.97 17.37 -0.79
CA LEU A 170 13.58 17.50 -1.24
C LEU A 170 12.88 18.64 -0.49
N ALA A 171 12.15 19.47 -1.24
CA ALA A 171 11.27 20.48 -0.65
C ALA A 171 10.01 19.82 -0.04
N ALA A 172 9.49 20.39 1.04
CA ALA A 172 8.30 19.89 1.73
C ALA A 172 7.09 19.72 0.80
N GLY A 173 6.94 20.58 -0.22
CA GLY A 173 5.88 20.48 -1.21
C GLY A 173 5.88 19.19 -2.05
N ASN A 174 7.00 18.46 -2.10
CA ASN A 174 7.10 17.21 -2.84
C ASN A 174 6.83 15.95 -1.99
N TYR A 175 6.49 16.11 -0.72
CA TYR A 175 6.19 14.99 0.18
C TYR A 175 5.09 14.08 -0.37
N ILE A 176 3.98 14.68 -0.80
CA ILE A 176 2.81 13.95 -1.31
C ILE A 176 3.15 13.19 -2.61
N ASN A 177 4.04 13.74 -3.44
CA ASN A 177 4.48 13.06 -4.66
C ASN A 177 5.10 11.69 -4.34
N LEU A 178 5.97 11.62 -3.33
CA LEU A 178 6.60 10.36 -2.92
C LEU A 178 5.62 9.39 -2.27
N VAL A 179 4.61 9.89 -1.56
CA VAL A 179 3.51 9.07 -1.03
C VAL A 179 2.78 8.38 -2.18
N VAL A 180 2.38 9.12 -3.21
CA VAL A 180 1.66 8.58 -4.38
C VAL A 180 2.53 7.59 -5.16
N ILE A 181 3.81 7.93 -5.39
CA ILE A 181 4.76 7.04 -6.07
C ILE A 181 4.93 5.73 -5.27
N GLY A 182 5.05 5.82 -3.95
CA GLY A 182 5.15 4.66 -3.07
C GLY A 182 3.93 3.75 -3.15
N MET A 183 2.72 4.33 -3.17
CA MET A 183 1.47 3.58 -3.34
C MET A 183 1.47 2.80 -4.66
N ALA A 184 1.75 3.47 -5.78
CA ALA A 184 1.75 2.86 -7.10
C ALA A 184 2.80 1.74 -7.23
N ALA A 185 4.02 2.00 -6.77
CA ALA A 185 5.12 1.07 -6.90
C ALA A 185 4.96 -0.18 -6.02
N TYR A 186 4.51 0.00 -4.79
CA TYR A 186 4.31 -1.12 -3.89
C TYR A 186 3.14 -2.02 -4.33
N PHE A 187 2.02 -1.41 -4.73
CA PHE A 187 0.87 -2.13 -5.25
C PHE A 187 1.20 -2.84 -6.57
N GLY A 188 1.83 -2.13 -7.53
CA GLY A 188 2.20 -2.69 -8.83
C GLY A 188 3.17 -3.86 -8.75
N ALA A 189 4.08 -3.85 -7.77
CA ALA A 189 5.00 -4.96 -7.53
C ALA A 189 4.29 -6.18 -6.93
N ILE A 190 3.40 -6.00 -5.98
CA ILE A 190 2.66 -7.08 -5.30
C ILE A 190 1.64 -7.72 -6.24
N GLU A 191 0.91 -6.91 -7.00
CA GLU A 191 -0.10 -7.37 -7.94
C GLU A 191 0.50 -7.96 -9.21
N LYS A 192 1.76 -7.67 -9.51
CA LYS A 192 2.42 -7.97 -10.79
C LYS A 192 1.76 -7.28 -11.99
N ALA A 193 1.15 -6.13 -11.78
CA ALA A 193 0.43 -5.35 -12.77
C ALA A 193 0.84 -3.86 -12.74
N PRO A 194 2.08 -3.52 -13.17
CA PRO A 194 2.63 -2.17 -13.04
C PRO A 194 1.79 -1.11 -13.75
N PHE A 195 1.35 -1.37 -14.96
CA PHE A 195 0.51 -0.41 -15.71
C PHE A 195 -0.85 -0.19 -15.06
N THR A 196 -1.49 -1.26 -14.59
CA THR A 196 -2.78 -1.17 -13.87
C THR A 196 -2.64 -0.33 -12.60
N ALA A 197 -1.54 -0.51 -11.85
CA ALA A 197 -1.26 0.25 -10.66
C ALA A 197 -1.12 1.75 -10.96
N ILE A 198 -0.38 2.11 -11.99
CA ILE A 198 -0.15 3.51 -12.39
C ILE A 198 -1.46 4.15 -12.87
N CYS A 199 -2.21 3.49 -13.76
CA CYS A 199 -3.50 3.99 -14.23
C CYS A 199 -4.48 4.19 -13.08
N LEU A 200 -4.57 3.21 -12.17
CA LEU A 200 -5.44 3.26 -11.02
C LEU A 200 -5.10 4.44 -10.09
N LEU A 201 -3.82 4.59 -9.75
CA LEU A 201 -3.40 5.69 -8.88
C LEU A 201 -3.55 7.05 -9.55
N THR A 202 -3.29 7.15 -10.85
CA THR A 202 -3.52 8.37 -11.63
C THR A 202 -4.98 8.79 -11.60
N GLU A 203 -5.90 7.84 -11.73
CA GLU A 203 -7.34 8.08 -11.65
C GLU A 203 -7.76 8.44 -10.22
N MET A 204 -7.30 7.70 -9.21
CA MET A 204 -7.64 7.95 -7.81
C MET A 204 -7.17 9.30 -7.31
N VAL A 205 -6.00 9.77 -7.76
CA VAL A 205 -5.40 11.06 -7.37
C VAL A 205 -5.87 12.20 -8.26
N GLY A 206 -6.28 11.90 -9.50
CA GLY A 206 -6.80 12.88 -10.46
C GLY A 206 -5.72 13.72 -11.14
N THR A 207 -4.46 13.24 -11.20
CA THR A 207 -3.36 13.94 -11.87
C THR A 207 -2.48 12.98 -12.66
N MET A 208 -2.02 13.42 -13.84
CA MET A 208 -1.12 12.67 -14.72
C MET A 208 0.36 13.03 -14.54
N GLU A 209 0.67 14.01 -13.74
CA GLU A 209 2.00 14.64 -13.72
C GLU A 209 3.09 13.76 -13.10
N GLN A 210 2.69 12.80 -12.26
CA GLN A 210 3.60 11.87 -11.61
C GLN A 210 3.77 10.54 -12.38
N ILE A 211 3.25 10.43 -13.60
CA ILE A 211 3.31 9.16 -14.37
C ILE A 211 4.75 8.71 -14.59
N LEU A 212 5.66 9.60 -14.98
CA LEU A 212 7.04 9.24 -15.26
C LEU A 212 7.79 8.71 -14.02
N PRO A 213 7.83 9.41 -12.88
CA PRO A 213 8.44 8.87 -11.67
C PRO A 213 7.70 7.61 -11.16
N MET A 214 6.37 7.52 -11.26
CA MET A 214 5.64 6.29 -10.94
C MET A 214 6.07 5.12 -11.83
N LEU A 215 6.21 5.32 -13.15
CA LEU A 215 6.71 4.31 -14.08
C LEU A 215 8.07 3.77 -13.63
N ILE A 216 9.04 4.66 -13.42
CA ILE A 216 10.41 4.30 -13.04
C ILE A 216 10.40 3.42 -11.77
N VAL A 217 9.78 3.91 -10.70
CA VAL A 217 9.81 3.22 -9.39
C VAL A 217 9.02 1.92 -9.45
N THR A 218 7.85 1.92 -10.09
CA THR A 218 6.98 0.74 -10.19
C THR A 218 7.62 -0.38 -10.99
N PHE A 219 8.26 -0.06 -12.14
CA PHE A 219 8.95 -1.08 -12.95
C PHE A 219 10.18 -1.66 -12.25
N ILE A 220 10.96 -0.83 -11.55
CA ILE A 220 12.09 -1.30 -10.75
C ILE A 220 11.58 -2.22 -9.63
N SER A 221 10.58 -1.79 -8.88
CA SER A 221 9.99 -2.57 -7.79
C SER A 221 9.39 -3.89 -8.30
N TYR A 222 8.66 -3.86 -9.41
CA TYR A 222 8.15 -5.04 -10.08
C TYR A 222 9.27 -6.01 -10.47
N THR A 223 10.32 -5.52 -11.14
CA THR A 223 11.44 -6.35 -11.60
C THR A 223 12.17 -7.01 -10.43
N VAL A 224 12.44 -6.27 -9.36
CA VAL A 224 13.08 -6.83 -8.15
C VAL A 224 12.20 -7.91 -7.52
N ASN A 225 10.91 -7.65 -7.36
CA ASN A 225 9.98 -8.65 -6.84
C ASN A 225 9.92 -9.90 -7.74
N ASP A 226 9.97 -9.71 -9.08
CA ASP A 226 9.99 -10.80 -10.04
C ASP A 226 11.24 -11.66 -9.92
N LEU A 227 12.40 -11.04 -9.85
CA LEU A 227 13.69 -11.73 -9.66
C LEU A 227 13.78 -12.52 -8.34
N LEU A 228 13.07 -12.06 -7.30
CA LEU A 228 12.97 -12.76 -6.02
C LEU A 228 11.92 -13.90 -6.03
N GLY A 229 11.27 -14.15 -7.18
CA GLY A 229 10.26 -15.19 -7.32
C GLY A 229 8.89 -14.84 -6.74
N GLY A 230 8.57 -13.56 -6.62
CA GLY A 230 7.23 -13.10 -6.21
C GLY A 230 6.17 -13.57 -7.21
N ARG A 231 4.97 -13.91 -6.71
CA ARG A 231 3.84 -14.39 -7.52
C ARG A 231 2.71 -13.34 -7.52
N PRO A 232 1.88 -13.22 -8.58
CA PRO A 232 0.72 -12.34 -8.54
C PRO A 232 -0.17 -12.70 -7.35
N ILE A 233 -0.37 -11.75 -6.42
CA ILE A 233 -0.94 -12.06 -5.10
C ILE A 233 -2.35 -12.65 -5.18
N TYR A 234 -3.23 -12.10 -6.04
CA TYR A 234 -4.59 -12.60 -6.16
C TYR A 234 -4.66 -13.99 -6.82
N ALA A 235 -3.78 -14.26 -7.79
CA ALA A 235 -3.69 -15.59 -8.39
C ALA A 235 -3.21 -16.62 -7.35
N ALA A 236 -2.15 -16.29 -6.60
CA ALA A 236 -1.60 -17.16 -5.56
C ALA A 236 -2.62 -17.44 -4.44
N LEU A 237 -3.36 -16.41 -3.98
CA LEU A 237 -4.40 -16.58 -2.97
C LEU A 237 -5.57 -17.44 -3.48
N ARG A 238 -5.93 -17.29 -4.76
CA ARG A 238 -6.96 -18.12 -5.39
C ARG A 238 -6.53 -19.59 -5.46
N GLU A 239 -5.31 -19.86 -5.87
CA GLU A 239 -4.76 -21.22 -5.92
C GLU A 239 -4.76 -21.86 -4.51
N GLU A 240 -4.34 -21.12 -3.51
CA GLU A 240 -4.38 -21.57 -2.11
C GLU A 240 -5.80 -21.88 -1.63
N MET A 241 -6.77 -21.04 -1.98
CA MET A 241 -8.18 -21.25 -1.61
C MET A 241 -8.78 -22.51 -2.23
N PHE A 242 -8.42 -22.82 -3.47
CA PHE A 242 -8.96 -23.98 -4.20
C PHE A 242 -8.10 -25.24 -4.05
N GLY A 243 -7.01 -25.19 -3.30
CA GLY A 243 -6.12 -26.35 -3.10
C GLY A 243 -5.39 -26.80 -4.37
N LEU A 244 -5.25 -25.92 -5.36
CA LEU A 244 -4.65 -26.22 -6.66
C LEU A 244 -3.12 -26.36 -6.60
N ASP A 245 -2.51 -25.96 -5.50
CA ASP A 245 -1.05 -25.96 -5.29
C ASP A 245 -0.47 -27.34 -4.91
N GLN A 246 -1.29 -28.40 -4.84
CA GLN A 246 -0.82 -29.74 -4.43
C GLN A 246 -0.54 -30.71 -5.59
N THR A 247 -0.57 -30.24 -6.83
CA THR A 247 -0.43 -31.13 -8.01
C THR A 247 0.56 -30.67 -9.08
N SER A 248 1.59 -29.88 -8.74
CA SER A 248 2.66 -29.56 -9.70
C SER A 248 4.04 -29.79 -9.11
#